data_edbb3d7af724a9d317330b1b8ac47319
#
_entry.id   edbb3d7af724a9d317330b1b8ac47319
#
_cell.length_a   1.000
_cell.length_b   1.000
_cell.length_c   1.000
_cell.angle_alpha   90.00
_cell.angle_beta   90.00
_cell.angle_gamma   90.00
#
_symmetry.space_group_name_H-M   'P 1'
#
loop_
_entity.id
_entity.type
_entity.pdbx_description
1 polymer ?
#
loop_
_entity_poly.entity_id
_entity_poly.type
_entity_poly.pdbx_seq_one_letter_code
_entity_poly.pdbx_strand_id
1 'polypeptide(L)'
;FLQSLQLYQGKFEFNASLYYVFRAIGYALAGYNTIGVLTKIGLGITLCGAVWLTWKRSNASLFEIPSVWVQLYLLYFLLQPVVHPWYLLPGLGLSILSRQWTFLLWSFGAIFSYQAYSQNPVQEQALFLGLEYGLVLVGFYLDYFRKQRTATLGL
;
A
#
# COMPACT_ATOMS: atom_id res chain seq x y z
N PHE A 1 4.78 26.42 -3.29
CA PHE A 1 4.59 25.19 -2.50
C PHE A 1 3.36 24.40 -2.95
N LEU A 2 2.14 25.00 -2.91
CA LEU A 2 0.90 24.30 -3.31
C LEU A 2 0.92 23.83 -4.78
N GLN A 3 1.43 24.64 -5.70
CA GLN A 3 1.57 24.28 -7.12
C GLN A 3 2.56 23.11 -7.31
N SER A 4 3.67 23.12 -6.58
CA SER A 4 4.65 22.01 -6.62
C SER A 4 4.05 20.72 -6.07
N LEU A 5 3.24 20.82 -5.00
CA LEU A 5 2.55 19.67 -4.42
C LEU A 5 1.50 19.08 -5.39
N GLN A 6 0.74 19.95 -6.08
CA GLN A 6 -0.23 19.54 -7.09
C GLN A 6 0.44 18.88 -8.31
N LEU A 7 1.57 19.42 -8.76
CA LEU A 7 2.37 18.81 -9.84
C LEU A 7 2.91 17.44 -9.43
N TYR A 8 3.41 17.32 -8.21
CA TYR A 8 3.92 16.07 -7.67
C TYR A 8 2.83 15.00 -7.59
N GLN A 9 1.69 15.34 -7.00
CA GLN A 9 0.55 14.41 -6.87
C GLN A 9 -0.15 14.09 -8.20
N GLY A 10 -0.06 14.98 -9.18
CA GLY A 10 -0.78 14.84 -10.46
C GLY A 10 0.03 14.26 -11.61
N LYS A 11 1.36 14.12 -11.49
CA LYS A 11 2.24 13.72 -12.60
C LYS A 11 3.32 12.74 -12.21
N PHE A 12 3.64 12.58 -10.93
CA PHE A 12 4.69 11.71 -10.48
C PHE A 12 4.14 10.34 -10.08
N GLU A 13 4.75 9.30 -10.61
CA GLU A 13 4.42 7.91 -10.32
C GLU A 13 5.71 7.20 -9.93
N PHE A 14 5.69 6.45 -8.84
CA PHE A 14 6.85 5.73 -8.37
C PHE A 14 6.45 4.58 -7.45
N ASN A 15 6.94 3.38 -7.74
CA ASN A 15 6.77 2.18 -6.94
C ASN A 15 5.29 1.90 -6.60
N ALA A 16 4.40 2.12 -7.58
CA ALA A 16 2.98 1.90 -7.42
C ALA A 16 2.61 0.44 -7.74
N SER A 17 1.52 -0.04 -7.15
CA SER A 17 1.05 -1.43 -7.32
C SER A 17 -0.26 -1.50 -8.09
N LEU A 18 -1.39 -1.65 -7.38
CA LEU A 18 -2.72 -1.70 -7.99
C LEU A 18 -3.02 -0.44 -8.80
N TYR A 19 -2.45 0.70 -8.41
CA TYR A 19 -2.56 1.92 -9.18
C TYR A 19 -2.10 1.74 -10.64
N TYR A 20 -0.99 1.04 -10.90
CA TYR A 20 -0.52 0.80 -12.28
C TYR A 20 -1.49 -0.06 -13.08
N VAL A 21 -2.16 -1.01 -12.45
CA VAL A 21 -3.21 -1.80 -13.10
C VAL A 21 -4.39 -0.91 -13.49
N PHE A 22 -4.87 -0.10 -12.55
CA PHE A 22 -5.98 0.83 -12.83
C PHE A 22 -5.61 1.91 -13.84
N ARG A 23 -4.36 2.38 -13.84
CA ARG A 23 -3.85 3.29 -14.85
C ARG A 23 -3.88 2.66 -16.24
N ALA A 24 -3.44 1.41 -16.39
CA ALA A 24 -3.46 0.71 -17.67
C ALA A 24 -4.91 0.57 -18.19
N ILE A 25 -5.86 0.23 -17.31
CA ILE A 25 -7.29 0.20 -17.66
C ILE A 25 -7.77 1.61 -18.06
N GLY A 26 -7.41 2.64 -17.29
CA GLY A 26 -7.75 4.04 -17.58
C GLY A 26 -7.24 4.49 -18.97
N TYR A 27 -6.01 4.13 -19.31
CA TYR A 27 -5.46 4.39 -20.66
C TYR A 27 -6.25 3.68 -21.77
N ALA A 28 -6.61 2.43 -21.55
CA ALA A 28 -7.37 1.65 -22.54
C ALA A 28 -8.78 2.23 -22.76
N LEU A 29 -9.40 2.81 -21.73
CA LEU A 29 -10.77 3.34 -21.82
C LEU A 29 -10.83 4.81 -22.23
N ALA A 30 -9.91 5.64 -21.72
CA ALA A 30 -9.96 7.11 -21.90
C ALA A 30 -8.90 7.66 -22.87
N GLY A 31 -7.88 6.86 -23.23
CA GLY A 31 -6.82 7.28 -24.14
C GLY A 31 -5.76 8.21 -23.50
N TYR A 32 -5.85 8.50 -22.20
CA TYR A 32 -4.90 9.34 -21.48
C TYR A 32 -4.69 8.90 -20.02
N ASN A 33 -3.66 9.46 -19.35
CA ASN A 33 -3.38 9.14 -17.96
C ASN A 33 -4.44 9.72 -17.02
N THR A 34 -5.19 8.85 -16.36
CA THR A 34 -6.29 9.19 -15.45
C THR A 34 -5.84 9.37 -13.99
N ILE A 35 -4.55 9.66 -13.74
CA ILE A 35 -3.95 9.78 -12.39
C ILE A 35 -4.78 10.64 -11.43
N GLY A 36 -5.24 11.81 -11.89
CA GLY A 36 -6.01 12.74 -11.05
C GLY A 36 -7.37 12.18 -10.61
N VAL A 37 -7.98 11.32 -11.42
CA VAL A 37 -9.24 10.64 -11.08
C VAL A 37 -8.96 9.44 -10.18
N LEU A 38 -7.96 8.62 -10.53
CA LEU A 38 -7.60 7.43 -9.77
C LEU A 38 -7.17 7.75 -8.34
N THR A 39 -6.39 8.82 -8.15
CA THR A 39 -5.95 9.27 -6.81
C THR A 39 -7.14 9.66 -5.93
N LYS A 40 -8.14 10.37 -6.49
CA LYS A 40 -9.36 10.75 -5.75
C LYS A 40 -10.21 9.52 -5.41
N ILE A 41 -10.36 8.59 -6.34
CA ILE A 41 -11.07 7.32 -6.12
C ILE A 41 -10.36 6.51 -5.04
N GLY A 42 -9.03 6.37 -5.12
CA GLY A 42 -8.22 5.66 -4.13
C GLY A 42 -8.37 6.24 -2.73
N LEU A 43 -8.35 7.58 -2.61
CA LEU A 43 -8.62 8.27 -1.35
C LEU A 43 -10.03 7.98 -0.83
N GLY A 44 -11.04 8.06 -1.70
CA GLY A 44 -12.43 7.74 -1.36
C GLY A 44 -12.59 6.30 -0.84
N ILE A 45 -11.99 5.33 -1.52
CA ILE A 45 -11.99 3.91 -1.09
C ILE A 45 -11.32 3.77 0.28
N THR A 46 -10.19 4.44 0.50
CA THR A 46 -9.49 4.41 1.80
C THR A 46 -10.34 4.99 2.92
N LEU A 47 -10.99 6.13 2.69
CA LEU A 47 -11.90 6.75 3.67
C LEU A 47 -13.11 5.85 3.97
N CYS A 48 -13.75 5.27 2.95
CA CYS A 48 -14.83 4.30 3.13
C CYS A 48 -14.36 3.07 3.90
N GLY A 49 -13.15 2.57 3.59
CA GLY A 49 -12.52 1.48 4.32
C GLY A 49 -12.28 1.82 5.79
N ALA A 50 -11.82 3.05 6.09
CA ALA A 50 -11.63 3.52 7.44
C ALA A 50 -12.96 3.54 8.23
N VAL A 51 -14.01 4.12 7.65
CA VAL A 51 -15.34 4.16 8.27
C VAL A 51 -15.86 2.73 8.50
N TRP A 52 -15.75 1.86 7.51
CA TRP A 52 -16.22 0.48 7.61
C TRP A 52 -15.45 -0.32 8.68
N LEU A 53 -14.12 -0.20 8.74
CA LEU A 53 -13.30 -0.87 9.73
C LEU A 53 -13.59 -0.34 11.14
N THR A 54 -13.77 0.97 11.30
CA THR A 54 -14.13 1.58 12.58
C THR A 54 -15.49 1.07 13.06
N TRP A 55 -16.48 1.02 12.17
CA TRP A 55 -17.82 0.52 12.52
C TRP A 55 -17.79 -0.96 12.87
N LYS A 56 -17.14 -1.79 12.03
CA LYS A 56 -17.06 -3.23 12.26
C LYS A 56 -16.27 -3.60 13.52
N ARG A 57 -15.34 -2.73 13.95
CA ARG A 57 -14.45 -2.95 15.08
C ARG A 57 -14.65 -1.95 16.22
N SER A 58 -15.86 -1.46 16.39
CA SER A 58 -16.21 -0.49 17.43
C SER A 58 -15.83 -0.93 18.86
N ASN A 59 -15.75 -2.25 19.10
CA ASN A 59 -15.35 -2.84 20.38
C ASN A 59 -13.93 -3.40 20.37
N ALA A 60 -13.09 -3.00 19.42
CA ALA A 60 -11.70 -3.45 19.36
C ALA A 60 -10.95 -3.01 20.61
N SER A 61 -10.19 -3.93 21.21
CA SER A 61 -9.29 -3.61 22.30
C SER A 61 -8.14 -2.72 21.83
N LEU A 62 -7.50 -1.99 22.74
CA LEU A 62 -6.32 -1.17 22.43
C LEU A 62 -5.20 -1.97 21.74
N PHE A 63 -5.10 -3.27 22.02
CA PHE A 63 -4.11 -4.15 21.39
C PHE A 63 -4.44 -4.52 19.94
N GLU A 64 -5.69 -4.38 19.52
CA GLU A 64 -6.12 -4.64 18.15
C GLU A 64 -6.01 -3.41 17.22
N ILE A 65 -5.96 -2.21 17.79
CA ILE A 65 -5.87 -0.96 17.04
C ILE A 65 -4.71 -0.95 16.03
N PRO A 66 -3.46 -1.35 16.40
CA PRO A 66 -2.36 -1.39 15.43
C PRO A 66 -2.65 -2.28 14.23
N SER A 67 -3.33 -3.42 14.43
CA SER A 67 -3.71 -4.33 13.35
C SER A 67 -4.73 -3.70 12.39
N VAL A 68 -5.65 -2.90 12.88
CA VAL A 68 -6.62 -2.16 12.05
C VAL A 68 -5.88 -1.10 11.22
N TRP A 69 -4.97 -0.37 11.83
CA TRP A 69 -4.17 0.63 11.13
C TRP A 69 -3.26 0.03 10.06
N VAL A 70 -2.67 -1.15 10.29
CA VAL A 70 -1.91 -1.89 9.27
C VAL A 70 -2.77 -2.16 8.04
N GLN A 71 -4.02 -2.61 8.22
CA GLN A 71 -4.94 -2.87 7.11
C GLN A 71 -5.30 -1.59 6.33
N LEU A 72 -5.51 -0.48 7.04
CA LEU A 72 -5.78 0.83 6.42
C LEU A 72 -4.56 1.35 5.65
N TYR A 73 -3.36 1.27 6.23
CA TYR A 73 -2.13 1.65 5.57
C TYR A 73 -1.86 0.81 4.32
N LEU A 74 -2.10 -0.51 4.40
CA LEU A 74 -1.96 -1.40 3.25
C LEU A 74 -2.93 -0.97 2.13
N LEU A 75 -4.22 -0.81 2.45
CA LEU A 75 -5.22 -0.36 1.48
C LEU A 75 -4.85 0.98 0.85
N TYR A 76 -4.43 1.95 1.67
CA TYR A 76 -4.02 3.27 1.23
C TYR A 76 -2.87 3.17 0.23
N PHE A 77 -1.74 2.55 0.60
CA PHE A 77 -0.55 2.52 -0.25
C PHE A 77 -0.70 1.66 -1.52
N LEU A 78 -1.52 0.61 -1.49
CA LEU A 78 -1.82 -0.15 -2.71
C LEU A 78 -2.57 0.69 -3.77
N LEU A 79 -3.26 1.75 -3.36
CA LEU A 79 -4.03 2.62 -4.26
C LEU A 79 -3.30 3.93 -4.61
N GLN A 80 -2.10 4.19 -4.01
CA GLN A 80 -1.36 5.42 -4.27
C GLN A 80 -0.50 5.32 -5.54
N PRO A 81 -0.34 6.43 -6.28
CA PRO A 81 0.57 6.52 -7.43
C PRO A 81 2.04 6.58 -7.03
N VAL A 82 2.35 6.90 -5.76
CA VAL A 82 3.72 7.06 -5.26
C VAL A 82 3.86 6.37 -3.92
N VAL A 83 4.79 5.40 -3.85
CA VAL A 83 5.14 4.70 -2.61
C VAL A 83 6.65 4.73 -2.42
N HIS A 84 7.13 5.73 -1.68
CA HIS A 84 8.54 5.75 -1.31
C HIS A 84 8.84 4.82 -0.13
N PRO A 85 10.03 4.20 -0.06
CA PRO A 85 10.40 3.30 1.03
C PRO A 85 10.21 3.87 2.43
N TRP A 86 10.49 5.15 2.63
CA TRP A 86 10.33 5.80 3.95
C TRP A 86 8.85 6.04 4.34
N TYR A 87 7.90 5.98 3.39
CA TYR A 87 6.48 6.03 3.72
C TYR A 87 6.01 4.77 4.45
N LEU A 88 6.73 3.66 4.32
CA LEU A 88 6.38 2.40 4.94
C LEU A 88 6.74 2.34 6.43
N LEU A 89 7.57 3.26 6.94
CA LEU A 89 8.05 3.25 8.33
C LEU A 89 6.92 3.24 9.38
N PRO A 90 5.85 4.04 9.29
CA PRO A 90 4.74 3.96 10.23
C PRO A 90 4.04 2.59 10.18
N GLY A 91 3.83 2.06 8.98
CA GLY A 91 3.26 0.72 8.76
C GLY A 91 4.13 -0.39 9.36
N LEU A 92 5.45 -0.27 9.22
CA LEU A 92 6.42 -1.19 9.83
C LEU A 92 6.30 -1.18 11.37
N GLY A 93 6.28 0.01 11.99
CA GLY A 93 6.10 0.15 13.43
C GLY A 93 4.79 -0.48 13.92
N LEU A 94 3.69 -0.23 13.23
CA LEU A 94 2.39 -0.83 13.54
C LEU A 94 2.39 -2.35 13.34
N SER A 95 3.08 -2.85 12.31
CA SER A 95 3.21 -4.30 12.06
C SER A 95 4.00 -5.00 13.15
N ILE A 96 5.05 -4.39 13.69
CA ILE A 96 5.80 -4.92 14.84
C ILE A 96 4.90 -5.00 16.06
N LEU A 97 4.16 -3.92 16.39
CA LEU A 97 3.24 -3.86 17.52
C LEU A 97 2.11 -4.90 17.43
N SER A 98 1.60 -5.14 16.23
CA SER A 98 0.52 -6.12 15.97
C SER A 98 1.04 -7.51 15.61
N ARG A 99 2.36 -7.70 15.57
CA ARG A 99 3.03 -8.96 15.15
C ARG A 99 2.60 -9.41 13.74
N GLN A 100 2.46 -8.47 12.80
CA GLN A 100 2.10 -8.75 11.41
C GLN A 100 3.32 -8.74 10.49
N TRP A 101 3.30 -9.57 9.45
CA TRP A 101 4.40 -9.75 8.51
C TRP A 101 4.34 -8.79 7.32
N THR A 102 3.16 -8.25 6.99
CA THR A 102 2.92 -7.51 5.75
C THR A 102 3.91 -6.37 5.56
N PHE A 103 3.97 -5.37 6.47
CA PHE A 103 4.90 -4.25 6.31
C PHE A 103 6.34 -4.60 6.66
N LEU A 104 6.59 -5.65 7.44
CA LEU A 104 7.94 -6.14 7.66
C LEU A 104 8.55 -6.61 6.32
N LEU A 105 7.85 -7.48 5.59
CA LEU A 105 8.30 -7.97 4.30
C LEU A 105 8.29 -6.88 3.22
N TRP A 106 7.30 -5.97 3.26
CA TRP A 106 7.28 -4.83 2.34
C TRP A 106 8.46 -3.89 2.55
N SER A 107 8.77 -3.53 3.79
CA SER A 107 9.94 -2.67 4.09
C SER A 107 11.25 -3.32 3.65
N PHE A 108 11.37 -4.64 3.73
CA PHE A 108 12.50 -5.36 3.18
C PHE A 108 12.50 -5.33 1.65
N GLY A 109 11.33 -5.58 1.01
CA GLY A 109 11.17 -5.56 -0.44
C GLY A 109 11.38 -4.18 -1.06
N ALA A 110 11.04 -3.11 -0.34
CA ALA A 110 11.17 -1.73 -0.81
C ALA A 110 12.61 -1.33 -1.19
N ILE A 111 13.62 -2.10 -0.76
CA ILE A 111 15.00 -1.94 -1.21
C ILE A 111 15.11 -2.09 -2.73
N PHE A 112 14.28 -2.95 -3.34
CA PHE A 112 14.28 -3.16 -4.78
C PHE A 112 13.87 -1.92 -5.57
N SER A 113 13.06 -1.01 -5.01
CA SER A 113 12.64 0.22 -5.67
C SER A 113 13.81 1.18 -5.93
N TYR A 114 14.89 1.12 -5.12
CA TYR A 114 16.09 1.94 -5.32
C TYR A 114 16.82 1.64 -6.62
N GLN A 115 16.62 0.46 -7.21
CA GLN A 115 17.17 0.12 -8.52
C GLN A 115 16.73 1.12 -9.61
N ALA A 116 15.54 1.69 -9.51
CA ALA A 116 15.05 2.66 -10.47
C ALA A 116 15.96 3.91 -10.57
N TYR A 117 16.60 4.30 -9.47
CA TYR A 117 17.51 5.45 -9.43
C TYR A 117 18.89 5.19 -10.05
N SER A 118 19.23 3.94 -10.35
CA SER A 118 20.47 3.61 -11.07
C SER A 118 20.40 3.93 -12.56
N GLN A 119 19.21 4.29 -13.06
CA GLN A 119 18.98 4.58 -14.47
C GLN A 119 18.74 6.08 -14.71
N ASN A 120 19.16 6.58 -15.86
CA ASN A 120 18.91 7.96 -16.28
C ASN A 120 18.24 7.96 -17.68
N PRO A 121 16.95 8.33 -17.81
CA PRO A 121 16.03 8.77 -16.73
C PRO A 121 15.67 7.65 -15.76
N VAL A 122 15.19 8.05 -14.56
CA VAL A 122 14.69 7.11 -13.53
C VAL A 122 13.62 6.21 -14.14
N GLN A 123 13.85 4.90 -14.13
CA GLN A 123 12.97 3.92 -14.73
C GLN A 123 12.83 2.68 -13.85
N GLU A 124 11.61 2.32 -13.55
CA GLU A 124 11.30 1.13 -12.77
C GLU A 124 11.29 -0.10 -13.68
N GLN A 125 11.90 -1.16 -13.20
CA GLN A 125 11.89 -2.45 -13.88
C GLN A 125 10.79 -3.35 -13.28
N ALA A 126 9.96 -3.92 -14.13
CA ALA A 126 8.83 -4.76 -13.73
C ALA A 126 9.27 -5.97 -12.86
N LEU A 127 10.49 -6.49 -13.05
CA LEU A 127 11.02 -7.59 -12.24
C LEU A 127 11.14 -7.18 -10.76
N PHE A 128 11.77 -6.03 -10.48
CA PHE A 128 11.99 -5.59 -9.10
C PHE A 128 10.68 -5.16 -8.43
N LEU A 129 9.78 -4.54 -9.18
CA LEU A 129 8.43 -4.25 -8.73
C LEU A 129 7.67 -5.54 -8.37
N GLY A 130 7.77 -6.56 -9.22
CA GLY A 130 7.18 -7.88 -8.99
C GLY A 130 7.74 -8.59 -7.76
N LEU A 131 9.06 -8.51 -7.52
CA LEU A 131 9.70 -9.05 -6.34
C LEU A 131 9.23 -8.35 -5.06
N GLU A 132 9.18 -7.01 -5.07
CA GLU A 132 8.70 -6.23 -3.92
C GLU A 132 7.26 -6.58 -3.57
N TYR A 133 6.33 -6.48 -4.53
CA TYR A 133 4.92 -6.78 -4.27
C TYR A 133 4.64 -8.27 -4.07
N GLY A 134 5.50 -9.15 -4.57
CA GLY A 134 5.49 -10.57 -4.23
C GLY A 134 5.71 -10.79 -2.72
N LEU A 135 6.66 -10.07 -2.12
CA LEU A 135 6.89 -10.11 -0.67
C LEU A 135 5.70 -9.55 0.11
N VAL A 136 5.04 -8.49 -0.39
CA VAL A 136 3.80 -7.97 0.23
C VAL A 136 2.71 -9.03 0.26
N LEU A 137 2.51 -9.74 -0.85
CA LEU A 137 1.53 -10.82 -0.94
C LEU A 137 1.86 -11.98 0.02
N VAL A 138 3.14 -12.36 0.14
CA VAL A 138 3.58 -13.37 1.11
C VAL A 138 3.29 -12.91 2.53
N GLY A 139 3.61 -11.67 2.89
CA GLY A 139 3.33 -11.10 4.21
C GLY A 139 1.84 -11.11 4.54
N PHE A 140 1.01 -10.65 3.59
CA PHE A 140 -0.44 -10.67 3.73
C PHE A 140 -1.00 -12.09 3.92
N TYR A 141 -0.49 -13.05 3.15
CA TYR A 141 -0.85 -14.45 3.27
C TYR A 141 -0.51 -15.02 4.66
N LEU A 142 0.70 -14.78 5.15
CA LEU A 142 1.13 -15.22 6.48
C LEU A 142 0.24 -14.62 7.58
N ASP A 143 -0.12 -13.34 7.48
CA ASP A 143 -1.00 -12.67 8.44
C ASP A 143 -2.41 -13.24 8.42
N TYR A 144 -2.94 -13.54 7.23
CA TYR A 144 -4.26 -14.13 7.06
C TYR A 144 -4.35 -15.52 7.73
N PHE A 145 -3.39 -16.42 7.46
CA PHE A 145 -3.39 -17.77 8.03
C PHE A 145 -3.12 -17.80 9.52
N ARG A 146 -2.26 -16.90 10.02
CA ARG A 146 -2.05 -16.76 11.46
C ARG A 146 -3.36 -16.40 12.18
N LYS A 147 -4.11 -15.46 11.63
CA LYS A 147 -5.40 -15.05 12.19
C LYS A 147 -6.42 -16.18 12.22
N GLN A 148 -6.45 -17.03 11.21
CA GLN A 148 -7.32 -18.20 11.20
C GLN A 148 -6.94 -19.21 12.29
N ARG A 149 -5.64 -19.47 12.46
CA ARG A 149 -5.15 -20.41 13.50
C ARG A 149 -5.50 -19.95 14.91
N THR A 150 -5.33 -18.67 15.23
CA THR A 150 -5.71 -18.13 16.55
C THR A 150 -7.23 -18.23 16.77
N ALA A 151 -8.04 -17.96 15.77
CA ALA A 151 -9.50 -18.12 15.86
C ALA A 151 -9.93 -19.57 16.09
N THR A 152 -9.23 -20.54 15.49
CA THR A 152 -9.54 -22.00 15.63
C THR A 152 -9.10 -22.55 16.98
N LEU A 153 -8.05 -22.00 17.59
CA LEU A 153 -7.50 -22.45 18.87
C LEU A 153 -8.15 -21.74 20.07
N GLY A 154 -9.08 -20.79 19.87
CA GLY A 154 -9.76 -20.07 20.94
C GLY A 154 -8.84 -19.17 21.78
N LEU A 155 -7.66 -18.78 21.22
CA LEU A 155 -6.66 -17.93 21.87
C LEU A 155 -6.80 -16.47 21.47
#